data_43dcf079752192691b590f6b84fb9380
#
_entry.id   43dcf079752192691b590f6b84fb9380
#
_cell.length_a   1.000
_cell.length_b   1.000
_cell.length_c   1.000
_cell.angle_alpha   90.00
_cell.angle_beta   90.00
_cell.angle_gamma   90.00
#
_symmetry.space_group_name_H-M   'P 1'
#
loop_
_entity.id
_entity.type
_entity.pdbx_description
1 polymer ?
#
loop_
_entity_poly.entity_id
_entity_poly.type
_entity_poly.pdbx_seq_one_letter_code
_entity_poly.pdbx_strand_id
1 'polypeptide(L)'
;MARQKRTDSASGAVDVMKNAIAGVFSPPTEAKLTKEDIVYWNAIVRARARDEWTENELQVAAQLARTRKQIQDNEDLLVHEGPVLINDRGTQIANPRFSVIEQLTRRQVMLMRSLQVNATASAGRAGDVAPKRAAEKAAREVVNATADLI
;
A
#
# COMPACT_ATOMS: atom_id res chain seq x y z
N MET A 1 4.23 11.68 -27.52
CA MET A 1 3.44 11.04 -26.45
C MET A 1 2.94 9.69 -26.94
N ALA A 2 3.32 8.60 -26.30
CA ALA A 2 2.83 7.26 -26.67
C ALA A 2 1.33 7.16 -26.32
N ARG A 3 0.52 6.73 -27.28
CA ARG A 3 -0.94 6.54 -27.13
C ARG A 3 -1.18 5.42 -26.13
N GLN A 4 -1.91 5.69 -25.05
CA GLN A 4 -2.28 4.70 -24.05
C GLN A 4 -3.07 3.56 -24.70
N LYS A 5 -2.65 2.31 -24.48
CA LYS A 5 -3.30 1.12 -25.06
C LYS A 5 -4.65 0.89 -24.39
N ARG A 6 -5.70 0.62 -25.19
CA ARG A 6 -7.01 0.26 -24.65
C ARG A 6 -6.95 -1.09 -23.93
N THR A 7 -7.64 -1.21 -22.81
CA THR A 7 -7.67 -2.41 -21.94
C THR A 7 -8.31 -3.63 -22.62
N ASP A 8 -9.16 -3.38 -23.62
CA ASP A 8 -9.89 -4.39 -24.40
C ASP A 8 -9.14 -4.87 -25.65
N SER A 9 -7.91 -4.41 -25.88
CA SER A 9 -7.07 -4.90 -26.97
C SER A 9 -6.46 -6.28 -26.62
N ALA A 10 -6.24 -7.13 -27.62
CA ALA A 10 -5.60 -8.44 -27.43
C ALA A 10 -4.24 -8.32 -26.72
N SER A 11 -3.45 -7.28 -27.03
CA SER A 11 -2.19 -6.98 -26.35
C SER A 11 -2.41 -6.58 -24.89
N GLY A 12 -3.48 -5.85 -24.57
CA GLY A 12 -3.87 -5.50 -23.20
C GLY A 12 -4.22 -6.74 -22.36
N ALA A 13 -4.97 -7.67 -22.94
CA ALA A 13 -5.31 -8.93 -22.27
C ALA A 13 -4.06 -9.79 -21.96
N VAL A 14 -3.12 -9.86 -22.89
CA VAL A 14 -1.83 -10.55 -22.66
C VAL A 14 -1.02 -9.88 -21.54
N ASP A 15 -0.97 -8.55 -21.51
CA ASP A 15 -0.23 -7.80 -20.46
C ASP A 15 -0.89 -8.02 -19.09
N VAL A 16 -2.22 -8.03 -19.01
CA VAL A 16 -2.98 -8.34 -17.78
C VAL A 16 -2.66 -9.75 -17.27
N MET A 17 -2.65 -10.75 -18.15
CA MET A 17 -2.30 -12.14 -17.77
C MET A 17 -0.83 -12.26 -17.31
N LYS A 18 0.12 -11.62 -17.99
CA LYS A 18 1.52 -11.59 -17.57
C LYS A 18 1.67 -10.96 -16.18
N ASN A 19 0.97 -9.86 -15.91
CA ASN A 19 0.98 -9.19 -14.61
C ASN A 19 0.37 -10.05 -13.51
N ALA A 20 -0.70 -10.79 -13.82
CA ALA A 20 -1.33 -11.72 -12.89
C ALA A 20 -0.40 -12.88 -12.51
N ILE A 21 0.26 -13.48 -13.49
CA ILE A 21 1.24 -14.58 -13.29
C ILE A 21 2.47 -14.10 -12.50
N ALA A 22 2.96 -12.89 -12.79
CA ALA A 22 4.10 -12.31 -12.07
C ALA A 22 3.82 -12.03 -10.58
N GLY A 23 2.53 -12.04 -10.17
CA GLY A 23 2.13 -11.86 -8.78
C GLY A 23 2.38 -10.46 -8.21
N VAL A 24 2.46 -10.37 -6.89
CA VAL A 24 2.74 -9.13 -6.17
C VAL A 24 4.24 -8.83 -6.22
N PHE A 25 4.61 -7.55 -6.30
CA PHE A 25 6.01 -7.14 -6.20
C PHE A 25 6.66 -7.61 -4.91
N SER A 26 7.88 -8.10 -5.00
CA SER A 26 8.75 -8.19 -3.84
C SER A 26 9.20 -6.78 -3.45
N PRO A 27 9.28 -6.46 -2.15
CA PRO A 27 9.78 -5.16 -1.74
C PRO A 27 11.25 -4.97 -2.14
N PRO A 28 11.67 -3.72 -2.40
CA PRO A 28 13.07 -3.42 -2.66
C PRO A 28 13.96 -3.91 -1.51
N THR A 29 15.07 -4.56 -1.83
CA THR A 29 15.98 -5.16 -0.82
C THR A 29 16.52 -4.12 0.16
N GLU A 30 16.79 -2.91 -0.34
CA GLU A 30 17.30 -1.79 0.45
C GLU A 30 16.28 -1.28 1.48
N ALA A 31 15.00 -1.50 1.23
CA ALA A 31 13.93 -1.06 2.13
C ALA A 31 13.91 -1.84 3.45
N LYS A 32 14.49 -3.05 3.50
CA LYS A 32 14.59 -3.89 4.71
C LYS A 32 13.26 -3.99 5.49
N LEU A 33 12.18 -4.33 4.77
CA LEU A 33 10.87 -4.52 5.39
C LEU A 33 10.86 -5.78 6.26
N THR A 34 10.23 -5.69 7.43
CA THR A 34 9.97 -6.84 8.30
C THR A 34 8.82 -7.70 7.76
N LYS A 35 8.64 -8.90 8.30
CA LYS A 35 7.50 -9.77 7.93
C LYS A 35 6.15 -9.09 8.18
N GLU A 36 6.07 -8.26 9.20
CA GLU A 36 4.86 -7.53 9.57
C GLU A 36 4.59 -6.37 8.60
N ASP A 37 5.63 -5.68 8.14
CA ASP A 37 5.52 -4.63 7.12
C ASP A 37 4.98 -5.18 5.78
N ILE A 38 5.26 -6.45 5.46
CA ILE A 38 4.85 -7.08 4.20
C ILE A 38 3.32 -7.13 4.04
N VAL A 39 2.57 -7.23 5.12
CA VAL A 39 1.10 -7.19 5.08
C VAL A 39 0.64 -5.85 4.49
N TYR A 40 1.19 -4.75 5.00
CA TYR A 40 0.89 -3.39 4.52
C TYR A 40 1.43 -3.16 3.12
N TRP A 41 2.66 -3.64 2.83
CA TRP A 41 3.25 -3.59 1.50
C TRP A 41 2.33 -4.20 0.45
N ASN A 42 1.88 -5.43 0.67
CA ASN A 42 1.00 -6.14 -0.24
C ASN A 42 -0.31 -5.40 -0.50
N ALA A 43 -0.89 -4.78 0.54
CA ALA A 43 -2.10 -3.98 0.40
C ALA A 43 -1.88 -2.72 -0.45
N ILE A 44 -0.72 -2.06 -0.28
CA ILE A 44 -0.37 -0.83 -1.01
C ILE A 44 -0.13 -1.14 -2.50
N VAL A 45 0.71 -2.13 -2.82
CA VAL A 45 1.07 -2.41 -4.21
C VAL A 45 -0.08 -2.99 -5.02
N ARG A 46 -1.08 -3.60 -4.36
CA ARG A 46 -2.34 -4.02 -5.01
C ARG A 46 -3.29 -2.86 -5.33
N ALA A 47 -3.02 -1.67 -4.82
CA ALA A 47 -3.88 -0.51 -5.08
C ALA A 47 -3.81 -0.01 -6.54
N ARG A 48 -2.78 -0.36 -7.30
CA ARG A 48 -2.58 -0.04 -8.71
C ARG A 48 -2.19 -1.28 -9.50
N ALA A 49 -2.38 -1.25 -10.82
CA ALA A 49 -1.93 -2.31 -11.71
C ALA A 49 -0.39 -2.38 -11.72
N ARG A 50 0.16 -3.58 -11.98
CA ARG A 50 1.60 -3.82 -11.85
C ARG A 50 2.46 -2.92 -12.73
N ASP A 51 2.05 -2.69 -13.95
CA ASP A 51 2.77 -1.87 -14.94
C ASP A 51 2.68 -0.35 -14.72
N GLU A 52 1.90 0.07 -13.73
CA GLU A 52 1.79 1.47 -13.33
C GLU A 52 2.80 1.88 -12.24
N TRP A 53 3.55 0.92 -11.70
CA TRP A 53 4.54 1.18 -10.65
C TRP A 53 5.92 1.42 -11.25
N THR A 54 6.52 2.54 -10.89
CA THR A 54 7.94 2.80 -11.13
C THR A 54 8.78 2.32 -9.94
N GLU A 55 10.06 2.09 -10.16
CA GLU A 55 10.98 1.66 -9.10
C GLU A 55 11.05 2.67 -7.94
N ASN A 56 11.07 3.97 -8.24
CA ASN A 56 11.03 5.03 -7.22
C ASN A 56 9.74 4.99 -6.41
N GLU A 57 8.59 4.75 -7.04
CA GLU A 57 7.32 4.63 -6.34
C GLU A 57 7.29 3.39 -5.44
N LEU A 58 7.93 2.30 -5.82
CA LEU A 58 8.07 1.12 -4.96
C LEU A 58 8.89 1.43 -3.71
N GLN A 59 9.93 2.26 -3.79
CA GLN A 59 10.66 2.73 -2.60
C GLN A 59 9.76 3.56 -1.67
N VAL A 60 8.96 4.45 -2.23
CA VAL A 60 7.99 5.25 -1.46
C VAL A 60 6.89 4.37 -0.86
N ALA A 61 6.42 3.36 -1.58
CA ALA A 61 5.45 2.38 -1.09
C ALA A 61 6.00 1.58 0.10
N ALA A 62 7.29 1.23 0.10
CA ALA A 62 7.95 0.59 1.23
C ALA A 62 8.01 1.51 2.47
N GLN A 63 8.26 2.80 2.28
CA GLN A 63 8.19 3.77 3.38
C GLN A 63 6.76 3.89 3.93
N LEU A 64 5.76 3.87 3.07
CA LEU A 64 4.36 3.91 3.47
C LEU A 64 3.97 2.65 4.27
N ALA A 65 4.42 1.47 3.84
CA ALA A 65 4.17 0.21 4.56
C ALA A 65 4.72 0.27 5.99
N ARG A 66 5.99 0.70 6.14
CA ARG A 66 6.62 0.88 7.45
C ARG A 66 5.91 1.93 8.30
N THR A 67 5.50 3.05 7.71
CA THR A 67 4.77 4.10 8.44
C THR A 67 3.44 3.57 8.98
N ARG A 68 2.69 2.77 8.22
CA ARG A 68 1.45 2.13 8.69
C ARG A 68 1.69 1.18 9.85
N LYS A 69 2.75 0.36 9.78
CA LYS A 69 3.12 -0.52 10.89
C LYS A 69 3.47 0.28 12.14
N GLN A 70 4.27 1.35 12.01
CA GLN A 70 4.62 2.21 13.13
C GLN A 70 3.41 2.88 13.78
N ILE A 71 2.40 3.29 13.00
CA ILE A 71 1.14 3.82 13.54
C ILE A 71 0.47 2.75 14.38
N GLN A 72 0.26 1.54 13.81
CA GLN A 72 -0.39 0.44 14.51
C GLN A 72 0.32 0.10 15.83
N ASP A 73 1.66 -0.01 15.81
CA ASP A 73 2.42 -0.30 17.03
C ASP A 73 2.25 0.76 18.12
N ASN A 74 2.23 2.02 17.72
CA ASN A 74 2.03 3.11 18.69
C ASN A 74 0.59 3.17 19.20
N GLU A 75 -0.40 2.84 18.37
CA GLU A 75 -1.80 2.72 18.79
C GLU A 75 -1.98 1.57 19.79
N ASP A 76 -1.40 0.41 19.53
CA ASP A 76 -1.44 -0.75 20.42
C ASP A 76 -0.79 -0.42 21.78
N LEU A 77 0.36 0.23 21.76
CA LEU A 77 1.05 0.68 22.98
C LEU A 77 0.24 1.75 23.73
N LEU A 78 -0.41 2.67 23.00
CA LEU A 78 -1.27 3.68 23.61
C LEU A 78 -2.47 3.06 24.33
N VAL A 79 -3.06 1.98 23.80
CA VAL A 79 -4.14 1.22 24.45
C VAL A 79 -3.66 0.63 25.77
N HIS A 80 -2.42 0.12 25.84
CA HIS A 80 -1.85 -0.44 27.07
C HIS A 80 -1.45 0.61 28.09
N GLU A 81 -0.85 1.70 27.66
CA GLU A 81 -0.35 2.76 28.54
C GLU A 81 -1.44 3.73 29.02
N GLY A 82 -2.51 3.86 28.23
CA GLY A 82 -3.58 4.82 28.47
C GLY A 82 -3.27 6.24 27.97
N PRO A 83 -4.29 7.10 27.93
CA PRO A 83 -4.17 8.46 27.38
C PRO A 83 -3.40 9.42 28.28
N VAL A 84 -3.27 9.10 29.56
CA VAL A 84 -2.61 9.94 30.57
C VAL A 84 -1.56 9.13 31.31
N LEU A 85 -0.37 9.69 31.42
CA LEU A 85 0.73 9.12 32.17
C LEU A 85 1.00 9.97 33.42
N ILE A 86 1.62 9.37 34.43
CA ILE A 86 2.14 10.08 35.61
C ILE A 86 3.64 10.19 35.45
N ASN A 87 4.17 11.40 35.42
CA ASN A 87 5.61 11.64 35.37
C ASN A 87 6.31 11.39 36.72
N ASP A 88 7.62 11.42 36.75
CA ASP A 88 8.44 11.18 37.96
C ASP A 88 8.14 12.17 39.12
N ARG A 89 7.50 13.29 38.82
CA ARG A 89 7.08 14.30 39.81
C ARG A 89 5.64 14.09 40.31
N GLY A 90 4.98 13.00 39.90
CA GLY A 90 3.58 12.72 40.27
C GLY A 90 2.54 13.53 39.49
N THR A 91 2.94 14.28 38.45
CA THR A 91 2.01 15.11 37.66
C THR A 91 1.44 14.30 36.51
N GLN A 92 0.15 14.44 36.27
CA GLN A 92 -0.53 13.87 35.10
C GLN A 92 -0.11 14.62 33.82
N ILE A 93 0.31 13.89 32.80
CA ILE A 93 0.67 14.41 31.49
C ILE A 93 -0.05 13.62 30.40
N ALA A 94 -0.35 14.27 29.28
CA ALA A 94 -0.84 13.55 28.10
C ALA A 94 0.22 12.59 27.60
N ASN A 95 -0.19 11.39 27.15
CA ASN A 95 0.74 10.41 26.64
C ASN A 95 1.43 10.96 25.36
N PRO A 96 2.77 11.03 25.30
CA PRO A 96 3.51 11.56 24.16
C PRO A 96 3.24 10.80 22.85
N ARG A 97 2.74 9.56 22.93
CA ARG A 97 2.41 8.75 21.75
C ARG A 97 1.37 9.39 20.86
N PHE A 98 0.45 10.20 21.41
CA PHE A 98 -0.50 10.96 20.58
C PHE A 98 0.22 11.84 19.56
N SER A 99 1.26 12.56 19.97
CA SER A 99 2.04 13.39 19.06
C SER A 99 2.79 12.57 18.01
N VAL A 100 3.31 11.41 18.38
CA VAL A 100 4.00 10.48 17.45
C VAL A 100 3.02 9.94 16.42
N ILE A 101 1.87 9.45 16.85
CA ILE A 101 0.81 8.93 15.98
C ILE A 101 0.34 10.02 15.01
N GLU A 102 0.13 11.23 15.48
CA GLU A 102 -0.29 12.35 14.64
C GLU A 102 0.75 12.69 13.56
N GLN A 103 2.04 12.74 13.91
CA GLN A 103 3.12 12.98 12.96
C GLN A 103 3.23 11.86 11.91
N LEU A 104 3.14 10.59 12.34
CA LEU A 104 3.14 9.44 11.44
C LEU A 104 1.92 9.45 10.52
N THR A 105 0.74 9.80 11.02
CA THR A 105 -0.48 9.91 10.22
C THR A 105 -0.38 11.00 9.16
N ARG A 106 0.19 12.16 9.49
CA ARG A 106 0.47 13.22 8.51
C ARG A 106 1.44 12.74 7.44
N ARG A 107 2.51 12.04 7.84
CA ARG A 107 3.46 11.41 6.90
C ARG A 107 2.77 10.38 6.00
N GLN A 108 1.93 9.52 6.56
CA GLN A 108 1.13 8.54 5.80
C GLN A 108 0.30 9.22 4.71
N VAL A 109 -0.44 10.29 5.06
CA VAL A 109 -1.26 11.04 4.10
C VAL A 109 -0.42 11.64 2.98
N MET A 110 0.77 12.18 3.30
CA MET A 110 1.71 12.72 2.31
C MET A 110 2.18 11.62 1.34
N LEU A 111 2.62 10.46 1.85
CA LEU A 111 3.08 9.33 1.05
C LEU A 111 1.95 8.75 0.18
N MET A 112 0.72 8.64 0.71
CA MET A 112 -0.45 8.20 -0.06
C MET A 112 -0.79 9.16 -1.21
N ARG A 113 -0.66 10.46 -0.99
CA ARG A 113 -0.86 11.47 -2.05
C ARG A 113 0.22 11.38 -3.11
N SER A 114 1.50 11.25 -2.74
CA SER A 114 2.60 11.13 -3.70
C SER A 114 2.46 9.88 -4.57
N LEU A 115 2.00 8.77 -4.00
CA LEU A 115 1.73 7.52 -4.73
C LEU A 115 0.39 7.51 -5.47
N GLN A 116 -0.47 8.51 -5.26
CA GLN A 116 -1.81 8.57 -5.84
C GLN A 116 -2.67 7.31 -5.53
N VAL A 117 -2.48 6.72 -4.34
CA VAL A 117 -3.22 5.54 -3.89
C VAL A 117 -4.43 5.85 -3.01
N ASN A 118 -4.77 7.13 -2.84
CA ASN A 118 -5.99 7.57 -2.14
C ASN A 118 -7.20 7.61 -3.10
N ALA A 119 -8.40 7.52 -2.52
CA ALA A 119 -9.64 7.47 -3.30
C ALA A 119 -9.85 8.69 -4.23
N THR A 120 -9.39 9.88 -3.83
CA THR A 120 -9.48 11.11 -4.62
C THR A 120 -8.58 11.10 -5.86
N ALA A 121 -7.40 10.49 -5.75
CA ALA A 121 -6.49 10.37 -6.89
C ALA A 121 -6.98 9.31 -7.91
N SER A 122 -7.63 8.26 -7.43
CA SER A 122 -8.26 7.27 -8.31
C SER A 122 -9.51 7.79 -9.00
N ALA A 123 -10.25 8.74 -8.43
CA ALA A 123 -11.44 9.33 -9.04
C ALA A 123 -11.15 10.12 -10.32
N GLY A 124 -10.02 10.82 -10.40
CA GLY A 124 -9.61 11.56 -11.61
C GLY A 124 -9.10 10.67 -12.75
N ARG A 125 -8.68 9.42 -12.44
CA ARG A 125 -8.21 8.41 -13.39
C ARG A 125 -9.19 7.22 -13.53
N ALA A 126 -10.36 7.32 -12.92
CA ALA A 126 -11.31 6.21 -12.76
C ALA A 126 -11.75 5.59 -14.10
N GLY A 127 -11.71 6.36 -15.21
CA GLY A 127 -12.07 5.84 -16.53
C GLY A 127 -11.11 4.75 -17.06
N ASP A 128 -9.82 4.83 -16.72
CA ASP A 128 -8.80 3.96 -17.31
C ASP A 128 -8.22 2.94 -16.30
N VAL A 129 -8.11 3.33 -15.02
CA VAL A 129 -7.46 2.51 -13.99
C VAL A 129 -8.39 1.44 -13.40
N ALA A 130 -9.66 1.77 -13.20
CA ALA A 130 -10.63 0.85 -12.61
C ALA A 130 -10.84 -0.44 -13.42
N PRO A 131 -11.07 -0.37 -14.76
CA PRO A 131 -11.24 -1.57 -15.57
C PRO A 131 -9.97 -2.42 -15.62
N LYS A 132 -8.79 -1.81 -15.66
CA LYS A 132 -7.52 -2.52 -15.68
C LYS A 132 -7.25 -3.28 -14.38
N ARG A 133 -7.52 -2.66 -13.22
CA ARG A 133 -7.45 -3.31 -11.91
C ARG A 133 -8.43 -4.47 -11.77
N ALA A 134 -9.66 -4.28 -12.25
CA ALA A 134 -10.68 -5.33 -12.22
C ALA A 134 -10.26 -6.53 -13.08
N ALA A 135 -9.73 -6.29 -14.28
CA ALA A 135 -9.23 -7.32 -15.17
C ALA A 135 -8.03 -8.08 -14.57
N GLU A 136 -7.07 -7.36 -13.95
CA GLU A 136 -5.92 -7.98 -13.29
C GLU A 136 -6.34 -8.79 -12.06
N LYS A 137 -7.30 -8.31 -11.28
CA LYS A 137 -7.85 -9.05 -10.14
C LYS A 137 -8.53 -10.35 -10.60
N ALA A 138 -9.39 -10.29 -11.63
CA ALA A 138 -10.04 -11.46 -12.18
C ALA A 138 -9.04 -12.48 -12.75
N ALA A 139 -7.98 -12.00 -13.44
CA ALA A 139 -6.94 -12.86 -13.95
C ALA A 139 -6.16 -13.57 -12.81
N ARG A 140 -5.87 -12.89 -11.69
CA ARG A 140 -5.24 -13.50 -10.51
C ARG A 140 -6.12 -14.57 -9.87
N GLU A 141 -7.42 -14.34 -9.79
CA GLU A 141 -8.36 -15.34 -9.25
C GLU A 141 -8.34 -16.62 -10.09
N VAL A 142 -8.30 -16.50 -11.42
CA VAL A 142 -8.19 -17.64 -12.33
C VAL A 142 -6.85 -18.38 -12.15
N VAL A 143 -5.74 -17.65 -12.08
CA VAL A 143 -4.39 -18.25 -11.87
C VAL A 143 -4.33 -19.00 -10.54
N ASN A 144 -4.85 -18.42 -9.46
CA ASN A 144 -4.88 -19.08 -8.15
C ASN A 144 -5.75 -20.33 -8.15
N ALA A 145 -6.96 -20.25 -8.73
CA ALA A 145 -7.85 -21.40 -8.84
C ALA A 145 -7.24 -22.54 -9.67
N THR A 146 -6.41 -22.23 -10.66
CA THR A 146 -5.69 -23.24 -11.46
C THR A 146 -4.51 -23.85 -10.70
N ALA A 147 -3.83 -23.06 -9.88
CA ALA A 147 -2.71 -23.53 -9.05
C ALA A 147 -3.16 -24.50 -7.95
N ASP A 148 -4.38 -24.33 -7.40
CA ASP A 148 -4.96 -25.21 -6.38
C ASP A 148 -5.45 -26.56 -6.94
N LEU A 149 -5.44 -26.76 -8.29
CA LEU A 149 -5.87 -27.98 -8.97
C LEU A 149 -4.69 -28.91 -9.36
N ILE A 150 -3.46 -28.48 -9.12
CA ILE A 150 -2.22 -29.23 -9.44
C ILE A 150 -1.52 -29.66 -8.16
#